data_810613d265d30194686f7c3fc2a99872
#
_entry.id   810613d265d30194686f7c3fc2a99872
#
_cell.length_a   1.000
_cell.length_b   1.000
_cell.length_c   1.000
_cell.angle_alpha   90.00
_cell.angle_beta   90.00
_cell.angle_gamma   90.00
#
_symmetry.space_group_name_H-M   'P 1'
#
loop_
_entity.id
_entity.type
_entity.pdbx_description
1 polymer ?
#
loop_
_entity_poly.entity_id
_entity_poly.type
_entity_poly.pdbx_seq_one_letter_code
_entity_poly.pdbx_strand_id
1 'polypeptide(L)'
;DYISVVRSKNNTVYLTSIARSVNNPGQTRHDNTRLYEINDNLDNSTELLPIINYITRGIDESVDLQPLNNGIVLKEDNTLIYVQNWNLGDYNNNDSWVVIEHLDENFETISELYYTSGEDGKYTEVNSIILTKEEDLLLVGNGNDIDGDKSWNFVTKFPASAFGIDNIEEAHAHNLHLAVAYPNPGGDVMNIRTGLRNAVLSVYDINGRKIHEQEITDDVTSIDASKWQSGTYIWELKTENGKLKVEEGKWIK
;
A
#
# COMPACT_ATOMS: atom_id res chain seq x y z
N ASP A 1 17.69 11.16 0.36
CA ASP A 1 16.90 11.57 1.54
C ASP A 1 15.74 12.41 1.04
N TYR A 2 14.55 11.81 0.97
CA TYR A 2 13.33 12.49 0.56
C TYR A 2 12.65 13.05 1.81
N ILE A 3 12.17 14.27 1.74
CA ILE A 3 11.49 14.94 2.84
C ILE A 3 10.19 15.51 2.32
N SER A 4 9.06 15.10 2.91
CA SER A 4 7.79 15.79 2.74
C SER A 4 7.49 16.58 3.99
N VAL A 5 6.99 17.79 3.81
CA VAL A 5 6.62 18.68 4.92
C VAL A 5 5.19 19.15 4.70
N VAL A 6 4.36 18.97 5.71
CA VAL A 6 3.01 19.52 5.72
C VAL A 6 2.77 20.31 7.01
N ARG A 7 2.03 21.39 6.91
CA ARG A 7 1.71 22.25 8.06
C ARG A 7 0.22 22.17 8.37
N SER A 8 -0.12 21.84 9.60
CA SER A 8 -1.51 21.85 10.07
C SER A 8 -2.06 23.26 10.28
N LYS A 9 -3.39 23.37 10.42
CA LYS A 9 -4.07 24.62 10.78
C LYS A 9 -3.62 25.15 12.16
N ASN A 10 -3.18 24.25 13.05
CA ASN A 10 -2.71 24.60 14.39
C ASN A 10 -1.21 24.93 14.45
N ASN A 11 -0.59 25.20 13.31
CA ASN A 11 0.85 25.42 13.14
C ASN A 11 1.76 24.22 13.46
N THR A 12 1.21 23.05 13.71
CA THR A 12 1.99 21.81 13.79
C THR A 12 2.59 21.46 12.42
N VAL A 13 3.85 21.16 12.38
CA VAL A 13 4.55 20.75 11.18
C VAL A 13 4.77 19.24 11.24
N TYR A 14 4.31 18.52 10.23
CA TYR A 14 4.59 17.11 10.05
C TYR A 14 5.67 16.93 9.00
N LEU A 15 6.61 16.06 9.29
CA LEU A 15 7.75 15.76 8.44
C LEU A 15 7.83 14.27 8.20
N THR A 16 7.95 13.86 6.95
CA THR A 16 8.31 12.48 6.61
C THR A 16 9.78 12.41 6.20
N SER A 17 10.48 11.38 6.66
CA SER A 17 11.86 11.12 6.25
C SER A 17 12.08 9.64 5.99
N ILE A 18 13.09 9.35 5.18
CA ILE A 18 13.61 7.98 5.02
C ILE A 18 14.75 7.79 6.00
N ALA A 19 14.64 6.80 6.86
CA ALA A 19 15.77 6.29 7.62
C ALA A 19 16.36 5.08 6.89
N ARG A 20 17.57 5.25 6.37
CA ARG A 20 18.33 4.14 5.80
C ARG A 20 19.06 3.40 6.90
N SER A 21 18.73 2.14 7.14
CA SER A 21 19.58 1.30 7.95
C SER A 21 20.69 0.73 7.07
N VAL A 22 21.91 1.18 7.30
CA VAL A 22 23.10 0.58 6.68
C VAL A 22 23.51 -0.58 7.55
N ASN A 23 22.93 -1.74 7.33
CA ASN A 23 23.44 -2.97 7.90
C ASN A 23 24.51 -3.52 6.95
N ASN A 24 25.58 -4.03 7.50
CA ASN A 24 26.79 -4.64 6.94
C ASN A 24 26.87 -4.89 5.42
N PRO A 25 28.06 -4.80 4.79
CA PRO A 25 28.24 -5.11 3.38
C PRO A 25 27.72 -6.50 3.05
N GLY A 26 26.68 -6.59 2.20
CA GLY A 26 26.08 -7.84 1.77
C GLY A 26 24.67 -8.10 2.35
N GLN A 27 24.12 -7.20 3.16
CA GLN A 27 22.71 -7.27 3.60
C GLN A 27 21.85 -6.32 2.78
N THR A 28 20.61 -6.75 2.55
CA THR A 28 19.58 -5.98 1.85
C THR A 28 19.31 -4.67 2.55
N ARG A 29 19.07 -3.64 1.77
CA ARG A 29 18.83 -2.28 2.21
C ARG A 29 17.38 -2.16 2.67
N HIS A 30 17.17 -1.80 3.91
CA HIS A 30 15.82 -1.50 4.42
C HIS A 30 15.68 0.01 4.55
N ASP A 31 14.79 0.60 3.79
CA ASP A 31 14.42 1.99 3.93
C ASP A 31 13.15 2.07 4.80
N ASN A 32 13.22 2.75 5.94
CA ASN A 32 12.09 2.97 6.82
C ASN A 32 11.62 4.41 6.67
N THR A 33 10.36 4.60 6.42
CA THR A 33 9.77 5.94 6.47
C THR A 33 9.38 6.28 7.90
N ARG A 34 9.60 7.53 8.28
CA ARG A 34 9.25 8.05 9.60
C ARG A 34 8.43 9.32 9.49
N LEU A 35 7.41 9.44 10.30
CA LEU A 35 6.62 10.66 10.47
C LEU A 35 7.02 11.32 11.79
N TYR A 36 7.27 12.62 11.72
CA TYR A 36 7.62 13.41 12.88
C TYR A 36 6.63 14.55 13.04
N GLU A 37 6.27 14.85 14.26
CA GLU A 37 5.71 16.13 14.65
C GLU A 37 6.84 17.06 15.05
N ILE A 38 6.90 18.26 14.48
CA ILE A 38 7.86 19.29 14.84
C ILE A 38 7.09 20.37 15.58
N ASN A 39 7.45 20.60 16.82
CA ASN A 39 6.93 21.74 17.57
C ASN A 39 7.70 23.04 17.24
N ASP A 40 7.18 24.19 17.68
CA ASP A 40 7.75 25.52 17.43
C ASP A 40 9.22 25.69 17.88
N ASN A 41 9.70 24.80 18.72
CA ASN A 41 11.09 24.78 19.19
C ASN A 41 11.89 23.70 18.48
N LEU A 42 12.05 23.69 17.23
CA LEU A 42 12.80 22.76 16.34
C LEU A 42 13.75 21.73 17.00
N ASP A 43 14.03 21.90 18.28
CA ASP A 43 14.91 21.06 19.10
C ASP A 43 14.23 19.81 19.69
N ASN A 44 12.90 19.72 19.62
CA ASN A 44 12.13 18.60 20.17
C ASN A 44 11.20 17.99 19.11
N SER A 45 11.77 17.32 18.13
CA SER A 45 11.00 16.45 17.26
C SER A 45 10.54 15.22 18.06
N THR A 46 9.26 14.99 18.15
CA THR A 46 8.72 13.72 18.64
C THR A 46 8.49 12.83 17.44
N GLU A 47 9.13 11.67 17.42
CA GLU A 47 8.83 10.63 16.44
C GLU A 47 7.42 10.11 16.73
N LEU A 48 6.45 10.44 15.89
CA LEU A 48 5.04 10.12 16.11
C LEU A 48 4.71 8.68 15.77
N LEU A 49 5.37 8.15 14.75
CA LEU A 49 5.26 6.74 14.39
C LEU A 49 6.57 6.30 13.73
N PRO A 50 7.10 5.12 14.05
CA PRO A 50 7.82 4.37 13.06
C PRO A 50 6.74 3.98 12.04
N ILE A 51 6.44 4.86 11.07
CA ILE A 51 5.52 4.51 10.01
C ILE A 51 6.13 3.31 9.34
N ILE A 52 5.61 2.18 9.81
CA ILE A 52 5.62 0.92 9.14
C ILE A 52 7.00 0.31 8.97
N ASN A 53 7.35 -0.46 9.94
CA ASN A 53 8.11 -1.69 9.73
C ASN A 53 7.29 -2.66 8.83
N TYR A 54 7.00 -2.27 7.59
CA TYR A 54 6.36 -3.18 6.63
C TYR A 54 7.28 -4.32 6.22
N ILE A 55 8.57 -4.21 6.51
CA ILE A 55 9.60 -5.11 6.01
C ILE A 55 9.98 -6.21 6.99
N THR A 56 9.68 -6.09 8.27
CA THR A 56 10.34 -6.91 9.29
C THR A 56 9.55 -8.08 9.84
N ARG A 57 8.43 -8.45 9.29
CA ARG A 57 7.75 -9.68 9.72
C ARG A 57 7.98 -10.84 8.75
N GLY A 58 9.22 -11.22 8.57
CA GLY A 58 9.59 -12.56 8.08
C GLY A 58 9.28 -12.86 6.63
N ILE A 59 9.07 -11.88 5.78
CA ILE A 59 8.77 -12.04 4.38
C ILE A 59 9.86 -11.38 3.55
N ASP A 60 10.45 -12.19 2.72
CA ASP A 60 11.39 -11.91 1.65
C ASP A 60 11.95 -10.48 1.56
N GLU A 61 13.26 -10.37 1.62
CA GLU A 61 14.08 -9.15 1.65
C GLU A 61 13.92 -8.24 0.40
N SER A 62 12.93 -8.49 -0.45
CA SER A 62 12.74 -7.86 -1.75
C SER A 62 11.67 -6.77 -1.80
N VAL A 63 11.01 -6.47 -0.69
CA VAL A 63 9.95 -5.46 -0.65
C VAL A 63 10.54 -4.11 -0.28
N ASP A 64 10.51 -3.16 -1.20
CA ASP A 64 11.01 -1.80 -1.02
C ASP A 64 9.86 -0.79 -1.05
N LEU A 65 9.58 -0.16 0.09
CA LEU A 65 8.65 0.97 0.18
C LEU A 65 9.43 2.25 -0.02
N GLN A 66 9.06 2.97 -1.07
CA GLN A 66 9.69 4.23 -1.41
C GLN A 66 8.75 5.39 -1.11
N PRO A 67 9.07 6.25 -0.13
CA PRO A 67 8.29 7.45 0.14
C PRO A 67 8.46 8.45 -0.99
N LEU A 68 7.43 9.28 -1.16
CA LEU A 68 7.42 10.35 -2.14
C LEU A 68 8.01 11.63 -1.55
N ASN A 69 8.57 12.48 -2.42
CA ASN A 69 9.03 13.83 -2.04
C ASN A 69 7.91 14.76 -1.55
N ASN A 70 6.67 14.45 -1.84
CA ASN A 70 5.48 15.19 -1.41
C ASN A 70 4.34 14.18 -1.25
N GLY A 71 4.55 13.20 -0.38
CA GLY A 71 3.67 12.05 -0.19
C GLY A 71 2.68 12.18 0.95
N ILE A 72 2.62 13.35 1.62
CA ILE A 72 1.69 13.59 2.73
C ILE A 72 0.86 14.84 2.47
N VAL A 73 -0.44 14.78 2.72
CA VAL A 73 -1.36 15.92 2.69
C VAL A 73 -2.28 15.89 3.90
N LEU A 74 -2.64 17.07 4.38
CA LEU A 74 -3.57 17.25 5.50
C LEU A 74 -4.94 17.64 4.96
N LYS A 75 -5.97 16.94 5.40
CA LYS A 75 -7.37 17.23 5.11
C LYS A 75 -7.93 18.34 6.01
N GLU A 76 -9.11 18.86 5.66
CA GLU A 76 -9.78 19.90 6.44
C GLU A 76 -10.21 19.44 7.83
N ASP A 77 -10.47 18.15 8.01
CA ASP A 77 -10.85 17.50 9.28
C ASP A 77 -9.66 17.13 10.17
N ASN A 78 -8.42 17.53 9.79
CA ASN A 78 -7.14 17.19 10.43
C ASN A 78 -6.71 15.72 10.27
N THR A 79 -7.38 14.92 9.46
CA THR A 79 -6.86 13.63 9.06
C THR A 79 -5.78 13.78 7.99
N LEU A 80 -4.96 12.77 7.82
CA LEU A 80 -3.82 12.78 6.90
C LEU A 80 -4.00 11.74 5.82
N ILE A 81 -3.64 12.08 4.58
CA ILE A 81 -3.42 11.09 3.54
C ILE A 81 -1.93 10.99 3.30
N TYR A 82 -1.42 9.76 3.40
CA TYR A 82 -0.02 9.42 3.17
C TYR A 82 0.09 8.42 2.02
N VAL A 83 0.98 8.69 1.10
CA VAL A 83 1.16 7.88 -0.12
C VAL A 83 2.60 7.42 -0.26
N GLN A 84 2.78 6.16 -0.60
CA GLN A 84 4.07 5.51 -0.81
C GLN A 84 4.04 4.65 -2.06
N ASN A 85 5.18 4.55 -2.74
CA ASN A 85 5.38 3.54 -3.78
C ASN A 85 5.79 2.22 -3.13
N TRP A 86 5.22 1.14 -3.57
CA TRP A 86 5.53 -0.20 -3.09
C TRP A 86 6.01 -1.06 -4.24
N ASN A 87 7.29 -1.33 -4.25
CA ASN A 87 7.94 -2.17 -5.25
C ASN A 87 8.11 -3.57 -4.69
N LEU A 88 7.45 -4.54 -5.28
CA LEU A 88 7.52 -5.94 -4.91
C LEU A 88 8.58 -6.66 -5.76
N GLY A 89 9.81 -6.76 -5.23
CA GLY A 89 10.84 -7.62 -5.80
C GLY A 89 11.68 -7.04 -6.93
N ASP A 90 12.38 -7.91 -7.63
CA ASP A 90 13.26 -7.59 -8.74
C ASP A 90 12.53 -6.82 -9.85
N TYR A 91 13.28 -5.94 -10.54
CA TYR A 91 12.84 -5.20 -11.74
C TYR A 91 12.16 -6.07 -12.83
N ASN A 92 12.19 -7.38 -12.68
CA ASN A 92 11.57 -8.36 -13.57
C ASN A 92 10.19 -8.84 -13.10
N ASN A 93 9.77 -8.51 -11.89
CA ASN A 93 8.44 -8.80 -11.37
C ASN A 93 7.66 -7.48 -11.26
N ASN A 94 6.72 -7.31 -12.14
CA ASN A 94 6.01 -6.05 -12.41
C ASN A 94 4.94 -5.65 -11.40
N ASP A 95 5.01 -6.13 -10.20
CA ASP A 95 4.07 -5.78 -9.14
C ASP A 95 4.53 -4.50 -8.43
N SER A 96 4.38 -3.36 -9.09
CA SER A 96 4.47 -2.07 -8.41
C SER A 96 3.09 -1.58 -8.03
N TRP A 97 2.94 -1.23 -6.76
CA TRP A 97 1.72 -0.70 -6.19
C TRP A 97 1.97 0.67 -5.57
N VAL A 98 0.95 1.45 -5.49
CA VAL A 98 0.93 2.68 -4.71
C VAL A 98 0.06 2.43 -3.50
N VAL A 99 0.62 2.59 -2.31
CA VAL A 99 -0.12 2.48 -1.04
C VAL A 99 -0.61 3.86 -0.64
N ILE A 100 -1.89 3.97 -0.37
CA ILE A 100 -2.56 5.20 0.05
C ILE A 100 -3.16 4.92 1.42
N GLU A 101 -2.60 5.55 2.45
CA GLU A 101 -3.07 5.44 3.82
C GLU A 101 -3.85 6.69 4.22
N HIS A 102 -5.03 6.50 4.76
CA HIS A 102 -5.79 7.55 5.43
C HIS A 102 -5.64 7.35 6.94
N LEU A 103 -5.09 8.33 7.61
CA LEU A 103 -4.77 8.30 9.03
C LEU A 103 -5.65 9.30 9.78
N ASP A 104 -6.09 8.93 10.97
CA ASP A 104 -6.82 9.85 11.86
C ASP A 104 -5.89 10.88 12.53
N GLU A 105 -6.45 11.72 13.40
CA GLU A 105 -5.70 12.73 14.15
C GLU A 105 -4.68 12.14 15.16
N ASN A 106 -4.80 10.86 15.50
CA ASN A 106 -3.88 10.12 16.36
C ASN A 106 -2.89 9.28 15.53
N PHE A 107 -2.92 9.40 14.20
CA PHE A 107 -2.14 8.63 13.22
C PHE A 107 -2.48 7.14 13.18
N GLU A 108 -3.68 6.77 13.62
CA GLU A 108 -4.17 5.42 13.44
C GLU A 108 -4.78 5.29 12.02
N THR A 109 -4.55 4.15 11.38
CA THR A 109 -5.04 3.91 10.03
C THR A 109 -6.55 3.77 10.02
N ILE A 110 -7.23 4.71 9.35
CA ILE A 110 -8.66 4.67 9.06
C ILE A 110 -8.92 3.71 7.90
N SER A 111 -8.16 3.88 6.82
CA SER A 111 -8.21 3.01 5.64
C SER A 111 -6.86 2.93 4.95
N GLU A 112 -6.60 1.80 4.31
CA GLU A 112 -5.44 1.57 3.45
C GLU A 112 -5.94 1.08 2.10
N LEU A 113 -5.55 1.75 1.03
CA LEU A 113 -5.93 1.45 -0.33
C LEU A 113 -4.69 1.24 -1.19
N TYR A 114 -4.82 0.41 -2.21
CA TYR A 114 -3.77 0.05 -3.13
C TYR A 114 -4.17 0.44 -4.54
N TYR A 115 -3.31 1.17 -5.22
CA TYR A 115 -3.51 1.55 -6.61
C TYR A 115 -2.43 0.96 -7.50
N THR A 116 -2.83 0.49 -8.66
CA THR A 116 -1.93 0.17 -9.78
C THR A 116 -2.51 0.73 -11.06
N SER A 117 -1.67 0.95 -12.06
CA SER A 117 -2.14 1.37 -13.40
C SER A 117 -2.99 0.33 -14.11
N GLY A 118 -3.25 -0.82 -13.48
CA GLY A 118 -4.24 -1.82 -13.90
C GLY A 118 -3.83 -2.72 -15.06
N GLU A 119 -2.61 -2.60 -15.57
CA GLU A 119 -2.14 -3.47 -16.64
C GLU A 119 -0.94 -4.30 -16.17
N ASP A 120 -1.05 -5.63 -16.28
CA ASP A 120 0.05 -6.55 -16.03
C ASP A 120 1.28 -6.10 -16.83
N GLY A 121 2.40 -6.00 -16.17
CA GLY A 121 3.64 -5.66 -16.86
C GLY A 121 3.98 -4.18 -16.95
N LYS A 122 3.36 -3.33 -16.14
CA LYS A 122 3.67 -1.91 -16.10
C LYS A 122 4.12 -1.49 -14.71
N TYR A 123 5.24 -0.80 -14.67
CA TYR A 123 5.74 -0.16 -13.47
C TYR A 123 5.08 1.20 -13.30
N THR A 124 4.56 1.46 -12.11
CA THR A 124 3.94 2.75 -11.76
C THR A 124 4.66 3.35 -10.56
N GLU A 125 5.07 4.59 -10.69
CA GLU A 125 5.71 5.35 -9.63
C GLU A 125 5.02 6.70 -9.48
N VAL A 126 4.53 7.00 -8.29
CA VAL A 126 4.00 8.33 -7.93
C VAL A 126 5.15 9.18 -7.43
N ASN A 127 5.24 10.39 -7.92
CA ASN A 127 6.28 11.35 -7.56
C ASN A 127 5.78 12.43 -6.61
N SER A 128 4.49 12.75 -6.67
CA SER A 128 3.86 13.79 -5.85
C SER A 128 2.37 13.59 -5.73
N ILE A 129 1.79 14.10 -4.66
CA ILE A 129 0.35 14.14 -4.44
C ILE A 129 -0.14 15.58 -4.19
N ILE A 130 -1.39 15.82 -4.54
CA ILE A 130 -2.06 17.10 -4.33
C ILE A 130 -3.48 16.83 -3.84
N LEU A 131 -3.89 17.51 -2.79
CA LEU A 131 -5.28 17.55 -2.36
C LEU A 131 -5.97 18.77 -2.96
N THR A 132 -7.11 18.55 -3.64
CA THR A 132 -7.92 19.65 -4.18
C THR A 132 -8.72 20.33 -3.06
N LYS A 133 -9.42 21.42 -3.39
CA LYS A 133 -10.32 22.11 -2.44
C LYS A 133 -11.53 21.25 -2.05
N GLU A 134 -11.92 20.36 -2.94
CA GLU A 134 -12.99 19.40 -2.74
C GLU A 134 -12.51 18.13 -2.03
N GLU A 135 -11.24 18.14 -1.58
CA GLU A 135 -10.55 17.01 -0.94
C GLU A 135 -10.34 15.78 -1.85
N ASP A 136 -10.45 15.95 -3.16
CA ASP A 136 -10.03 14.90 -4.10
C ASP A 136 -8.51 14.77 -4.12
N LEU A 137 -7.99 13.55 -4.15
CA LEU A 137 -6.57 13.27 -4.24
C LEU A 137 -6.13 13.16 -5.70
N LEU A 138 -5.14 13.96 -6.08
CA LEU A 138 -4.42 13.80 -7.36
C LEU A 138 -3.09 13.11 -7.11
N LEU A 139 -2.85 12.01 -7.82
CA LEU A 139 -1.55 11.38 -7.93
C LEU A 139 -0.88 11.82 -9.24
N VAL A 140 0.34 12.29 -9.14
CA VAL A 140 1.17 12.67 -10.29
C VAL A 140 2.38 11.74 -10.34
N GLY A 141 2.60 11.08 -11.45
CA GLY A 141 3.66 10.08 -11.54
C GLY A 141 4.07 9.73 -12.96
N ASN A 142 4.89 8.72 -13.03
CA ASN A 142 5.36 8.11 -14.28
C ASN A 142 5.17 6.60 -14.24
N GLY A 143 5.06 6.02 -15.41
CA GLY A 143 5.03 4.59 -15.60
C GLY A 143 5.97 4.16 -16.72
N ASN A 144 6.37 2.91 -16.70
CA ASN A 144 7.20 2.29 -17.73
C ASN A 144 6.66 0.90 -18.05
N ASP A 145 6.78 0.49 -19.32
CA ASP A 145 6.64 -0.93 -19.68
C ASP A 145 7.83 -1.72 -19.08
N ILE A 146 7.64 -3.01 -18.84
CA ILE A 146 8.67 -3.93 -18.34
C ILE A 146 9.95 -3.87 -19.15
N ASP A 147 9.79 -3.88 -20.46
CA ASP A 147 10.91 -3.91 -21.40
C ASP A 147 11.61 -2.53 -21.51
N GLY A 148 11.08 -1.51 -20.81
CA GLY A 148 11.63 -0.16 -20.81
C GLY A 148 11.46 0.59 -22.12
N ASP A 149 10.72 0.02 -23.08
CA ASP A 149 10.56 0.59 -24.43
C ASP A 149 9.62 1.80 -24.44
N LYS A 150 8.74 1.91 -23.46
CA LYS A 150 7.80 3.02 -23.34
C LYS A 150 7.72 3.52 -21.92
N SER A 151 7.73 4.84 -21.80
CA SER A 151 7.45 5.54 -20.57
C SER A 151 6.34 6.57 -20.80
N TRP A 152 5.54 6.82 -19.77
CA TRP A 152 4.48 7.84 -19.80
C TRP A 152 4.43 8.58 -18.48
N ASN A 153 3.88 9.79 -18.51
CA ASN A 153 3.49 10.48 -17.29
C ASN A 153 1.97 10.36 -17.11
N PHE A 154 1.52 10.33 -15.88
CA PHE A 154 0.10 10.27 -15.58
C PHE A 154 -0.29 11.26 -14.49
N VAL A 155 -1.55 11.64 -14.51
CA VAL A 155 -2.25 12.28 -13.41
C VAL A 155 -3.54 11.49 -13.21
N THR A 156 -3.69 10.91 -12.03
CA THR A 156 -4.91 10.20 -11.64
C THR A 156 -5.59 10.95 -10.52
N LYS A 157 -6.91 11.11 -10.63
CA LYS A 157 -7.74 11.78 -9.65
C LYS A 157 -8.63 10.75 -8.94
N PHE A 158 -8.61 10.76 -7.63
CA PHE A 158 -9.51 9.98 -6.78
C PHE A 158 -10.44 10.94 -6.03
N PRO A 159 -11.76 10.75 -6.11
CA PRO A 159 -12.68 11.57 -5.33
C PRO A 159 -12.52 11.30 -3.83
N ALA A 160 -12.78 12.28 -3.00
CA ALA A 160 -12.73 12.16 -1.54
C ALA A 160 -13.57 10.97 -1.02
N SER A 161 -14.69 10.66 -1.69
CA SER A 161 -15.57 9.54 -1.36
C SER A 161 -14.93 8.16 -1.52
N ALA A 162 -13.86 8.03 -2.31
CA ALA A 162 -13.19 6.74 -2.52
C ALA A 162 -12.35 6.26 -1.32
N PHE A 163 -12.09 7.14 -0.35
CA PHE A 163 -11.22 6.82 0.80
C PHE A 163 -11.91 6.23 2.02
N GLY A 164 -13.21 5.92 1.93
CA GLY A 164 -13.95 5.27 3.01
C GLY A 164 -14.18 3.78 2.74
N ILE A 165 -14.07 2.94 3.77
CA ILE A 165 -14.43 1.51 3.68
C ILE A 165 -15.90 1.33 3.26
N ASP A 166 -16.75 2.30 3.59
CA ASP A 166 -18.18 2.28 3.24
C ASP A 166 -18.44 2.54 1.74
N ASN A 167 -17.43 2.94 0.98
CA ASN A 167 -17.52 3.30 -0.43
C ASN A 167 -16.70 2.36 -1.34
N ILE A 168 -16.74 1.06 -1.07
CA ILE A 168 -15.96 0.02 -1.78
C ILE A 168 -16.21 0.05 -3.29
N GLU A 169 -17.46 0.24 -3.71
CA GLU A 169 -17.80 0.31 -5.14
C GLU A 169 -17.14 1.51 -5.82
N GLU A 170 -17.09 2.66 -5.15
CA GLU A 170 -16.43 3.86 -5.65
C GLU A 170 -14.91 3.65 -5.73
N ALA A 171 -14.29 3.05 -4.72
CA ALA A 171 -12.87 2.70 -4.75
C ALA A 171 -12.55 1.80 -5.94
N HIS A 172 -13.30 0.73 -6.15
CA HIS A 172 -13.09 -0.19 -7.27
C HIS A 172 -13.31 0.47 -8.64
N ALA A 173 -14.25 1.41 -8.76
CA ALA A 173 -14.47 2.17 -9.99
C ALA A 173 -13.23 2.99 -10.41
N HIS A 174 -12.33 3.28 -9.47
CA HIS A 174 -11.08 3.99 -9.68
C HIS A 174 -9.83 3.09 -9.61
N ASN A 175 -9.97 1.77 -9.74
CA ASN A 175 -8.88 0.78 -9.58
C ASN A 175 -8.16 0.86 -8.23
N LEU A 176 -8.88 1.27 -7.18
CA LEU A 176 -8.41 1.19 -5.82
C LEU A 176 -8.82 -0.16 -5.22
N HIS A 177 -7.89 -0.83 -4.59
CA HIS A 177 -8.06 -2.14 -3.99
C HIS A 177 -7.90 -2.07 -2.48
N LEU A 178 -8.67 -2.88 -1.76
CA LEU A 178 -8.59 -3.02 -0.30
C LEU A 178 -7.58 -4.08 0.14
N ALA A 179 -7.11 -4.90 -0.80
CA ALA A 179 -6.12 -5.93 -0.54
C ALA A 179 -5.32 -6.30 -1.79
N VAL A 180 -4.12 -6.81 -1.58
CA VAL A 180 -3.21 -7.27 -2.63
C VAL A 180 -2.66 -8.64 -2.30
N ALA A 181 -2.68 -9.56 -3.29
CA ALA A 181 -2.00 -10.85 -3.21
C ALA A 181 -0.62 -10.77 -3.87
N TYR A 182 0.42 -11.16 -3.15
CA TYR A 182 1.80 -11.08 -3.67
C TYR A 182 2.73 -12.19 -3.12
N PRO A 183 3.90 -12.45 -3.78
CA PRO A 183 4.19 -12.06 -5.15
C PRO A 183 3.19 -12.68 -6.13
N ASN A 184 2.97 -12.05 -7.29
CA ASN A 184 2.05 -12.58 -8.30
C ASN A 184 2.64 -12.36 -9.72
N PRO A 185 3.17 -13.39 -10.41
CA PRO A 185 3.18 -14.81 -9.99
C PRO A 185 4.01 -15.08 -8.72
N GLY A 186 3.59 -16.09 -7.94
CA GLY A 186 4.25 -16.51 -6.73
C GLY A 186 4.80 -17.93 -6.80
N GLY A 187 5.41 -18.36 -5.70
CA GLY A 187 5.98 -19.70 -5.51
C GLY A 187 5.27 -20.49 -4.41
N ASP A 188 6.01 -20.84 -3.39
CA ASP A 188 5.52 -21.66 -2.27
C ASP A 188 4.81 -20.88 -1.17
N VAL A 189 4.83 -19.54 -1.26
CA VAL A 189 4.13 -18.65 -0.33
C VAL A 189 3.26 -17.67 -1.10
N MET A 190 2.03 -17.53 -0.65
CA MET A 190 1.10 -16.48 -1.07
C MET A 190 0.89 -15.55 0.12
N ASN A 191 1.11 -14.26 -0.06
CA ASN A 191 0.82 -13.25 0.95
C ASN A 191 -0.41 -12.44 0.52
N ILE A 192 -1.26 -12.11 1.48
CA ILE A 192 -2.32 -11.11 1.33
C ILE A 192 -1.99 -9.95 2.26
N ARG A 193 -1.88 -8.76 1.67
CA ARG A 193 -1.74 -7.51 2.42
C ARG A 193 -3.06 -6.75 2.38
N THR A 194 -3.51 -6.28 3.53
CA THR A 194 -4.75 -5.49 3.67
C THR A 194 -4.78 -4.74 4.99
N GLY A 195 -5.35 -3.53 5.00
CA GLY A 195 -5.70 -2.78 6.22
C GLY A 195 -6.97 -3.30 6.91
N LEU A 196 -7.71 -4.23 6.29
CA LEU A 196 -8.93 -4.78 6.87
C LEU A 196 -8.61 -5.66 8.09
N ARG A 197 -9.49 -5.59 9.09
CA ARG A 197 -9.47 -6.46 10.28
C ARG A 197 -10.78 -7.25 10.36
N ASN A 198 -10.73 -8.40 11.03
CA ASN A 198 -11.90 -9.28 11.20
C ASN A 198 -12.52 -9.72 9.87
N ALA A 199 -11.71 -9.75 8.81
CA ALA A 199 -12.09 -10.29 7.51
C ALA A 199 -11.73 -11.76 7.42
N VAL A 200 -12.46 -12.51 6.61
CA VAL A 200 -12.20 -13.91 6.30
C VAL A 200 -11.65 -14.01 4.88
N LEU A 201 -10.43 -14.53 4.76
CA LEU A 201 -9.81 -14.88 3.50
C LEU A 201 -10.20 -16.28 3.10
N SER A 202 -10.71 -16.45 1.88
CA SER A 202 -10.95 -17.75 1.25
C SER A 202 -10.19 -17.83 -0.06
N VAL A 203 -9.54 -18.96 -0.34
CA VAL A 203 -8.84 -19.21 -1.60
C VAL A 203 -9.43 -20.44 -2.29
N TYR A 204 -9.65 -20.32 -3.61
CA TYR A 204 -10.28 -21.33 -4.44
C TYR A 204 -9.38 -21.70 -5.60
N ASP A 205 -9.43 -22.97 -6.04
CA ASP A 205 -8.89 -23.36 -7.34
C ASP A 205 -9.81 -22.92 -8.49
N ILE A 206 -9.34 -23.06 -9.74
CA ILE A 206 -10.12 -22.67 -10.94
C ILE A 206 -11.44 -23.44 -11.10
N ASN A 207 -11.65 -24.53 -10.37
CA ASN A 207 -12.89 -25.31 -10.38
C ASN A 207 -13.87 -24.83 -9.29
N GLY A 208 -13.52 -23.77 -8.56
CA GLY A 208 -14.32 -23.21 -7.47
C GLY A 208 -14.25 -24.02 -6.17
N ARG A 209 -13.32 -24.97 -6.04
CA ARG A 209 -13.12 -25.73 -4.81
C ARG A 209 -12.30 -24.89 -3.84
N LYS A 210 -12.84 -24.64 -2.64
CA LYS A 210 -12.11 -23.95 -1.57
C LYS A 210 -10.93 -24.83 -1.12
N ILE A 211 -9.74 -24.27 -1.16
CA ILE A 211 -8.49 -24.94 -0.78
C ILE A 211 -7.87 -24.36 0.49
N HIS A 212 -8.21 -23.12 0.85
CA HIS A 212 -7.74 -22.47 2.06
C HIS A 212 -8.79 -21.50 2.60
N GLU A 213 -8.82 -21.33 3.93
CA GLU A 213 -9.62 -20.32 4.61
C GLU A 213 -8.96 -19.96 5.94
N GLN A 214 -8.83 -18.66 6.22
CA GLN A 214 -8.37 -18.16 7.51
C GLN A 214 -8.86 -16.75 7.79
N GLU A 215 -8.87 -16.35 9.06
CA GLU A 215 -9.18 -15.00 9.50
C GLU A 215 -7.97 -14.08 9.31
N ILE A 216 -8.22 -12.84 8.90
CA ILE A 216 -7.21 -11.79 8.79
C ILE A 216 -7.12 -11.09 10.14
N THR A 217 -5.95 -11.18 10.78
CA THR A 217 -5.64 -10.56 12.08
C THR A 217 -4.51 -9.55 12.01
N ASP A 218 -3.69 -9.65 10.99
CA ASP A 218 -2.48 -8.84 10.78
C ASP A 218 -2.54 -8.13 9.41
N ASP A 219 -1.67 -7.12 9.22
CA ASP A 219 -1.57 -6.38 7.94
C ASP A 219 -1.14 -7.30 6.78
N VAL A 220 -0.37 -8.33 7.09
CA VAL A 220 0.08 -9.32 6.12
C VAL A 220 -0.25 -10.71 6.62
N THR A 221 -0.99 -11.45 5.81
CA THR A 221 -1.35 -12.85 6.04
C THR A 221 -0.60 -13.73 5.07
N SER A 222 0.28 -14.60 5.58
CA SER A 222 1.08 -15.54 4.77
C SER A 222 0.46 -16.92 4.75
N ILE A 223 0.37 -17.49 3.55
CA ILE A 223 -0.23 -18.80 3.28
C ILE A 223 0.83 -19.73 2.70
N ASP A 224 1.02 -20.90 3.30
CA ASP A 224 1.85 -21.96 2.74
C ASP A 224 1.15 -22.60 1.53
N ALA A 225 1.61 -22.22 0.34
CA ALA A 225 1.16 -22.75 -0.93
C ALA A 225 2.06 -23.86 -1.49
N SER A 226 3.07 -24.33 -0.75
CA SER A 226 4.08 -25.30 -1.22
C SER A 226 3.46 -26.60 -1.78
N LYS A 227 2.32 -27.01 -1.24
CA LYS A 227 1.57 -28.21 -1.65
C LYS A 227 0.55 -27.96 -2.75
N TRP A 228 0.35 -26.71 -3.17
CA TRP A 228 -0.59 -26.40 -4.23
C TRP A 228 0.05 -26.70 -5.60
N GLN A 229 -0.78 -27.07 -6.56
CA GLN A 229 -0.32 -27.28 -7.94
C GLN A 229 -0.08 -25.93 -8.63
N SER A 230 0.84 -25.89 -9.58
CA SER A 230 0.98 -24.69 -10.42
C SER A 230 -0.32 -24.41 -11.17
N GLY A 231 -0.75 -23.15 -11.14
CA GLY A 231 -2.02 -22.75 -11.75
C GLY A 231 -2.54 -21.43 -11.18
N THR A 232 -3.75 -21.09 -11.58
CA THR A 232 -4.45 -19.88 -11.15
C THR A 232 -5.36 -20.18 -9.96
N TYR A 233 -5.32 -19.32 -8.97
CA TYR A 233 -6.15 -19.35 -7.77
C TYR A 233 -6.92 -18.05 -7.67
N ILE A 234 -8.16 -18.14 -7.19
CA ILE A 234 -9.01 -16.98 -6.90
C ILE A 234 -9.07 -16.83 -5.39
N TRP A 235 -8.81 -15.66 -4.90
CA TRP A 235 -8.97 -15.33 -3.49
C TRP A 235 -10.08 -14.29 -3.31
N GLU A 236 -10.74 -14.34 -2.17
CA GLU A 236 -11.74 -13.36 -1.77
C GLU A 236 -11.61 -13.01 -0.29
N LEU A 237 -11.86 -11.74 0.05
CA LEU A 237 -12.02 -11.26 1.41
C LEU A 237 -13.48 -10.94 1.69
N LYS A 238 -13.94 -11.39 2.84
CA LYS A 238 -15.28 -11.12 3.35
C LYS A 238 -15.21 -10.54 4.74
N THR A 239 -15.99 -9.49 5.01
CA THR A 239 -16.23 -8.95 6.36
C THR A 239 -17.56 -9.44 6.94
N GLU A 240 -17.93 -8.95 8.11
CA GLU A 240 -19.20 -9.28 8.79
C GLU A 240 -19.41 -10.80 8.98
N ASN A 241 -18.45 -11.46 9.58
CA ASN A 241 -18.47 -12.91 9.79
C ASN A 241 -18.58 -13.71 8.48
N GLY A 242 -17.94 -13.24 7.42
CA GLY A 242 -17.87 -13.91 6.13
C GLY A 242 -19.08 -13.69 5.21
N LYS A 243 -19.91 -12.68 5.47
CA LYS A 243 -21.13 -12.44 4.69
C LYS A 243 -20.95 -11.44 3.55
N LEU A 244 -20.23 -10.36 3.79
CA LEU A 244 -20.05 -9.32 2.78
C LEU A 244 -18.68 -9.49 2.11
N LYS A 245 -18.69 -9.79 0.80
CA LYS A 245 -17.46 -9.78 -0.02
C LYS A 245 -17.03 -8.34 -0.24
N VAL A 246 -15.80 -8.01 0.12
CA VAL A 246 -15.26 -6.66 0.02
C VAL A 246 -14.10 -6.55 -0.97
N GLU A 247 -13.42 -7.66 -1.27
CA GLU A 247 -12.34 -7.69 -2.25
C GLU A 247 -12.17 -9.08 -2.83
N GLU A 248 -11.70 -9.18 -4.05
CA GLU A 248 -11.30 -10.43 -4.69
C GLU A 248 -10.15 -10.20 -5.67
N GLY A 249 -9.41 -11.25 -5.95
CA GLY A 249 -8.35 -11.17 -6.93
C GLY A 249 -7.87 -12.53 -7.40
N LYS A 250 -6.88 -12.48 -8.27
CA LYS A 250 -6.24 -13.64 -8.88
C LYS A 250 -4.80 -13.75 -8.36
N TRP A 251 -4.37 -14.97 -8.07
CA TRP A 251 -2.97 -15.29 -7.77
C TRP A 251 -2.52 -16.46 -8.64
N ILE A 252 -1.31 -16.40 -9.17
CA ILE A 252 -0.72 -17.41 -10.07
C ILE A 252 0.45 -18.06 -9.35
N LYS A 253 0.42 -19.39 -9.24
CA LYS A 253 1.54 -20.18 -8.74
C LYS A 253 2.37 -20.74 -9.88
#